data_df549f2d8e61fe06a4649afd4c875953
#
_entry.id   df549f2d8e61fe06a4649afd4c875953
#
_cell.length_a   1.000
_cell.length_b   1.000
_cell.length_c   1.000
_cell.angle_alpha   90.00
_cell.angle_beta   90.00
_cell.angle_gamma   90.00
#
_symmetry.space_group_name_H-M   'P 1'
#
loop_
_entity.id
_entity.type
_entity.pdbx_description
1 polymer ?
#
loop_
_entity_poly.entity_id
_entity_poly.type
_entity_poly.pdbx_seq_one_letter_code
_entity_poly.pdbx_strand_id
1 'polypeptide(L)'
;MNLKYIKRIILIFSLLYCGFLTAYEDNEDSYIFDEITWLKPFASENQTWGGNSGVHVESKDRIFFLQRGETKLPQPIPLSYTDFPASMGIPEWNVLLGPGRVWENCIYIANSNGEIVDIWSHWDHLFVGTNGPGPHRIRMNPYDKEKRVWVIDETGHIIYVFSNDGKELLLTIGEKNVPGNDNFHLNLPQDVVFLPNGQYLIADGIGNKRIMIKNSDHSFHAQFGEAGKLPHQYGSVHSLAFGPNQKLYVVDRINKDLKVYHQIAESDSPSYPNYEYVTTWQDLGLILDIIVNEDSLWLTETNPPRLKKYDFNGQLINTIELPVAGQNFWIEMHSISVDENGNLYATDNQAGRPRKLTPVEGANPDNLIQRPYEIE
;
A
#
# COMPACT_ATOMS: atom_id res chain seq x y z
N MET A 1 -40.44 9.94 47.80
CA MET A 1 -39.66 9.10 46.89
C MET A 1 -38.37 8.70 47.57
N ASN A 2 -38.16 7.41 47.81
CA ASN A 2 -37.29 6.86 48.87
C ASN A 2 -35.79 6.89 48.42
N LEU A 3 -34.94 7.52 49.21
CA LEU A 3 -33.49 7.68 48.93
C LEU A 3 -32.72 6.37 48.63
N LYS A 4 -33.30 5.25 48.97
CA LYS A 4 -32.73 3.90 48.66
C LYS A 4 -32.82 3.50 47.18
N TYR A 5 -33.73 4.07 46.42
CA TYR A 5 -33.85 3.79 44.98
C TYR A 5 -32.87 4.59 44.13
N ILE A 6 -32.53 5.80 44.56
CA ILE A 6 -31.54 6.65 43.85
C ILE A 6 -30.14 6.06 43.95
N LYS A 7 -29.75 5.44 45.10
CA LYS A 7 -28.45 4.81 45.23
C LYS A 7 -28.30 3.52 44.38
N ARG A 8 -29.39 2.79 44.09
CA ARG A 8 -29.34 1.63 43.21
C ARG A 8 -29.26 1.95 41.72
N ILE A 9 -29.86 3.06 41.32
CA ILE A 9 -29.79 3.48 39.90
C ILE A 9 -28.41 4.03 39.57
N ILE A 10 -27.78 4.76 40.52
CA ILE A 10 -26.41 5.27 40.30
C ILE A 10 -25.38 4.13 40.27
N LEU A 11 -25.61 3.05 41.03
CA LEU A 11 -24.67 1.89 41.03
C LEU A 11 -24.80 1.04 39.76
N ILE A 12 -25.99 1.00 39.12
CA ILE A 12 -26.20 0.26 37.88
C ILE A 12 -25.65 1.06 36.70
N PHE A 13 -25.68 2.39 36.71
CA PHE A 13 -25.05 3.21 35.67
C PHE A 13 -23.52 3.25 35.78
N SER A 14 -22.94 3.15 36.97
CA SER A 14 -21.49 3.05 37.13
C SER A 14 -20.91 1.68 36.75
N LEU A 15 -21.71 0.61 36.85
CA LEU A 15 -21.30 -0.73 36.41
C LEU A 15 -21.46 -0.94 34.90
N LEU A 16 -22.37 -0.19 34.25
CA LEU A 16 -22.50 -0.20 32.78
C LEU A 16 -21.45 0.70 32.07
N TYR A 17 -20.88 1.68 32.77
CA TYR A 17 -19.81 2.53 32.22
C TYR A 17 -18.41 1.94 32.44
N CYS A 18 -18.25 0.98 33.38
CA CYS A 18 -16.99 0.26 33.58
C CYS A 18 -16.80 -0.95 32.62
N GLY A 19 -17.85 -1.32 31.86
CA GLY A 19 -17.80 -2.45 30.94
C GLY A 19 -17.36 -2.09 29.51
N PHE A 20 -17.10 -0.80 29.20
CA PHE A 20 -16.61 -0.35 27.90
C PHE A 20 -15.21 0.27 27.96
N LEU A 21 -14.52 0.13 29.08
CA LEU A 21 -13.12 0.54 29.24
C LEU A 21 -12.18 -0.67 29.38
N THR A 22 -12.53 -1.76 28.71
CA THR A 22 -11.60 -2.89 28.61
C THR A 22 -10.98 -2.93 27.23
N ALA A 23 -9.67 -2.84 27.25
CA ALA A 23 -8.71 -3.12 26.20
C ALA A 23 -8.54 -2.03 25.13
N TYR A 24 -8.17 -0.84 25.52
CA TYR A 24 -7.04 -0.20 24.88
C TYR A 24 -5.80 -0.79 25.60
N GLU A 25 -5.46 -2.03 25.32
CA GLU A 25 -4.13 -2.51 25.60
C GLU A 25 -3.21 -1.76 24.63
N ASP A 26 -2.35 -0.94 25.22
CA ASP A 26 -1.37 -0.11 24.54
C ASP A 26 -0.50 -1.00 23.63
N ASN A 27 -0.75 -0.97 22.32
CA ASN A 27 0.18 -1.45 21.31
C ASN A 27 1.39 -0.50 21.15
N GLU A 28 1.66 0.31 22.17
CA GLU A 28 2.87 1.14 22.28
C GLU A 28 4.16 0.30 22.36
N ASP A 29 4.04 -1.03 22.53
CA ASP A 29 5.17 -1.93 22.70
C ASP A 29 5.87 -2.37 21.39
N SER A 30 5.36 -2.00 20.23
CA SER A 30 5.92 -2.43 18.94
C SER A 30 6.60 -1.30 18.18
N TYR A 31 5.87 -0.23 17.89
CA TYR A 31 6.36 0.89 17.08
C TYR A 31 6.09 2.24 17.72
N ILE A 32 7.08 3.14 17.63
CA ILE A 32 6.89 4.57 17.83
C ILE A 32 6.37 5.14 16.52
N PHE A 33 5.22 5.79 16.56
CA PHE A 33 4.68 6.49 15.39
C PHE A 33 5.53 7.72 15.09
N ASP A 34 5.74 7.97 13.80
CA ASP A 34 6.50 9.13 13.35
C ASP A 34 5.87 10.43 13.83
N GLU A 35 6.72 11.42 14.08
CA GLU A 35 6.25 12.78 14.20
C GLU A 35 5.79 13.31 12.84
N ILE A 36 4.85 14.24 12.83
CA ILE A 36 4.33 14.90 11.62
C ILE A 36 5.44 15.46 10.73
N THR A 37 6.58 15.77 11.33
CA THR A 37 7.72 16.42 10.71
C THR A 37 8.83 15.46 10.24
N TRP A 38 8.61 14.13 10.29
CA TRP A 38 9.67 13.19 9.91
C TRP A 38 10.22 13.50 8.51
N LEU A 39 9.36 13.63 7.52
CA LEU A 39 9.75 14.05 6.18
C LEU A 39 9.12 15.43 5.89
N LYS A 40 9.99 16.42 5.68
CA LYS A 40 9.54 17.78 5.41
C LYS A 40 8.94 17.87 4.02
N PRO A 41 7.82 18.61 3.85
CA PRO A 41 7.24 18.89 2.54
C PRO A 41 8.27 19.55 1.63
N PHE A 42 8.08 19.40 0.33
CA PHE A 42 8.87 20.14 -0.66
C PHE A 42 8.76 21.64 -0.43
N ALA A 43 9.82 22.35 -0.80
CA ALA A 43 10.06 23.74 -0.38
C ALA A 43 9.12 24.80 -0.97
N SER A 44 8.02 24.45 -1.60
CA SER A 44 7.05 25.42 -2.08
C SER A 44 6.16 25.89 -0.93
N GLU A 45 6.17 27.18 -0.61
CA GLU A 45 5.32 27.77 0.43
C GLU A 45 3.81 27.63 0.15
N ASN A 46 3.44 27.25 -1.08
CA ASN A 46 2.06 27.20 -1.54
C ASN A 46 1.59 25.78 -1.91
N GLN A 47 2.38 24.77 -1.59
CA GLN A 47 2.08 23.38 -1.92
C GLN A 47 2.35 22.46 -0.72
N THR A 48 1.67 21.33 -0.69
CA THR A 48 1.89 20.25 0.29
C THR A 48 1.80 18.90 -0.40
N TRP A 49 2.08 17.85 0.37
CA TRP A 49 1.95 16.47 -0.11
C TRP A 49 0.57 16.23 -0.73
N GLY A 50 0.55 15.58 -1.87
CA GLY A 50 -0.65 14.93 -2.40
C GLY A 50 -0.88 13.55 -1.77
N GLY A 51 -1.78 12.76 -2.34
CA GLY A 51 -1.98 11.37 -1.93
C GLY A 51 -0.71 10.56 -2.14
N ASN A 52 -0.11 10.05 -1.06
CA ASN A 52 1.05 9.18 -1.15
C ASN A 52 0.59 7.74 -1.34
N SER A 53 0.93 7.14 -2.48
CA SER A 53 0.36 5.86 -2.92
C SER A 53 1.32 4.68 -2.84
N GLY A 54 2.62 4.90 -2.96
CA GLY A 54 3.59 3.82 -2.98
C GLY A 54 4.86 4.14 -2.20
N VAL A 55 5.44 3.12 -1.59
CA VAL A 55 6.76 3.16 -0.97
C VAL A 55 7.53 1.89 -1.29
N HIS A 56 8.84 2.02 -1.53
CA HIS A 56 9.77 0.91 -1.64
C HIS A 56 11.12 1.26 -1.01
N VAL A 57 11.56 0.44 -0.09
CA VAL A 57 12.87 0.59 0.56
C VAL A 57 13.91 -0.20 -0.23
N GLU A 58 14.83 0.49 -0.88
CA GLU A 58 16.03 -0.12 -1.43
C GLU A 58 17.11 -0.30 -0.34
N SER A 59 17.30 0.74 0.47
CA SER A 59 18.16 0.77 1.65
C SER A 59 17.72 1.91 2.58
N LYS A 60 18.29 1.99 3.79
CA LYS A 60 18.04 3.11 4.72
C LYS A 60 18.42 4.49 4.14
N ASP A 61 19.28 4.53 3.14
CA ASP A 61 19.74 5.77 2.49
C ASP A 61 18.98 6.08 1.20
N ARG A 62 18.16 5.12 0.71
CA ARG A 62 17.35 5.27 -0.49
C ARG A 62 15.97 4.60 -0.33
N ILE A 63 15.01 5.41 0.03
CA ILE A 63 13.62 5.02 0.21
C ILE A 63 12.80 5.77 -0.84
N PHE A 64 12.23 5.03 -1.75
CA PHE A 64 11.43 5.55 -2.85
C PHE A 64 10.01 5.77 -2.41
N PHE A 65 9.48 6.94 -2.69
CA PHE A 65 8.08 7.28 -2.49
C PHE A 65 7.42 7.69 -3.80
N LEU A 66 6.15 7.36 -3.89
CA LEU A 66 5.31 7.72 -5.00
C LEU A 66 4.11 8.50 -4.49
N GLN A 67 3.94 9.71 -5.00
CA GLN A 67 2.75 10.51 -4.70
C GLN A 67 1.94 10.82 -5.97
N ARG A 68 0.68 11.10 -5.77
CA ARG A 68 -0.28 11.43 -6.83
C ARG A 68 -0.24 12.92 -7.20
N GLY A 69 0.98 13.46 -7.29
CA GLY A 69 1.25 14.88 -7.42
C GLY A 69 1.06 15.65 -6.11
N GLU A 70 1.46 16.92 -6.10
CA GLU A 70 1.29 17.80 -4.96
C GLU A 70 -0.09 18.47 -4.95
N THR A 71 -0.46 19.04 -3.81
CA THR A 71 -1.70 19.80 -3.64
C THR A 71 -1.37 21.28 -3.37
N LYS A 72 -1.89 22.18 -4.18
CA LYS A 72 -1.79 23.63 -3.93
C LYS A 72 -2.59 24.01 -2.70
N LEU A 73 -1.97 24.79 -1.84
CA LEU A 73 -2.64 25.33 -0.67
C LEU A 73 -3.54 26.50 -1.04
N PRO A 74 -4.73 26.65 -0.43
CA PRO A 74 -5.58 27.82 -0.61
C PRO A 74 -4.90 29.07 -0.05
N GLN A 75 -5.23 30.22 -0.64
CA GLN A 75 -4.71 31.51 -0.17
C GLN A 75 -5.87 32.40 0.28
N PRO A 76 -5.86 32.92 1.53
CA PRO A 76 -4.90 32.68 2.60
C PRO A 76 -4.96 31.22 3.10
N ILE A 77 -3.83 30.71 3.61
CA ILE A 77 -3.78 29.37 4.21
C ILE A 77 -4.69 29.36 5.44
N PRO A 78 -5.72 28.50 5.53
CA PRO A 78 -6.56 28.41 6.72
C PRO A 78 -5.74 28.02 7.95
N LEU A 79 -6.09 28.58 9.12
CA LEU A 79 -5.40 28.26 10.39
C LEU A 79 -5.41 26.75 10.71
N SER A 80 -6.48 26.05 10.31
CA SER A 80 -6.56 24.59 10.43
C SER A 80 -5.50 23.83 9.63
N TYR A 81 -4.86 24.46 8.65
CA TYR A 81 -3.80 23.88 7.85
C TYR A 81 -2.42 23.97 8.50
N THR A 82 -2.21 24.90 9.39
CA THR A 82 -0.95 25.02 10.12
C THR A 82 -0.76 23.89 11.13
N ASP A 83 -1.87 23.29 11.55
CA ASP A 83 -1.88 22.17 12.50
C ASP A 83 -1.88 20.80 11.81
N PHE A 84 -2.20 20.76 10.51
CA PHE A 84 -2.28 19.53 9.72
C PHE A 84 -1.51 19.73 8.39
N PRO A 85 -0.24 19.30 8.30
CA PRO A 85 0.60 19.50 7.11
C PRO A 85 0.16 18.71 5.87
N ALA A 86 -0.92 17.97 5.94
CA ALA A 86 -1.53 17.28 4.81
C ALA A 86 -2.86 17.95 4.45
N SER A 87 -3.34 17.73 3.25
CA SER A 87 -4.57 18.28 2.67
C SER A 87 -5.87 18.01 3.47
N MET A 88 -5.73 17.57 4.68
CA MET A 88 -6.78 17.11 5.56
C MET A 88 -7.44 18.25 6.34
N GLY A 89 -8.73 18.23 6.30
CA GLY A 89 -9.58 19.21 6.98
C GLY A 89 -10.27 20.16 6.03
N ILE A 90 -9.99 20.11 4.73
CA ILE A 90 -10.75 20.83 3.72
C ILE A 90 -11.46 19.80 2.84
N PRO A 91 -12.76 19.52 3.04
CA PRO A 91 -13.51 18.52 2.28
C PRO A 91 -13.49 18.75 0.76
N GLU A 92 -13.32 20.00 0.35
CA GLU A 92 -13.21 20.40 -1.06
C GLU A 92 -11.86 20.00 -1.67
N TRP A 93 -10.88 19.62 -0.86
CA TRP A 93 -9.52 19.28 -1.27
C TRP A 93 -9.28 17.78 -1.13
N ASN A 94 -10.00 17.03 -1.94
CA ASN A 94 -9.70 15.64 -2.11
C ASN A 94 -8.30 15.52 -2.72
N VAL A 95 -7.33 15.03 -1.95
CA VAL A 95 -5.92 14.82 -2.38
C VAL A 95 -5.79 13.95 -3.60
N LEU A 96 -6.76 13.10 -3.86
CA LEU A 96 -6.75 12.21 -5.02
C LEU A 96 -7.27 12.86 -6.29
N LEU A 97 -8.28 13.74 -6.16
CA LEU A 97 -9.03 14.26 -7.29
C LEU A 97 -9.33 15.76 -7.19
N GLY A 98 -8.80 16.43 -6.16
CA GLY A 98 -9.12 17.82 -5.86
C GLY A 98 -8.60 18.83 -6.89
N PRO A 99 -9.23 20.00 -6.98
CA PRO A 99 -8.88 21.03 -7.97
C PRO A 99 -7.50 21.68 -7.72
N GLY A 100 -6.92 21.47 -6.54
CA GLY A 100 -5.58 21.95 -6.19
C GLY A 100 -4.45 21.02 -6.61
N ARG A 101 -4.75 19.81 -7.12
CA ARG A 101 -3.71 18.85 -7.49
C ARG A 101 -2.87 19.34 -8.67
N VAL A 102 -1.57 19.21 -8.55
CA VAL A 102 -0.58 19.44 -9.61
C VAL A 102 0.31 18.21 -9.75
N TRP A 103 0.61 17.85 -11.00
CA TRP A 103 1.49 16.71 -11.28
C TRP A 103 2.95 17.18 -11.15
N GLU A 104 3.40 17.32 -9.92
CA GLU A 104 4.75 17.73 -9.57
C GLU A 104 5.32 16.81 -8.50
N ASN A 105 6.61 16.49 -8.62
CA ASN A 105 7.38 15.69 -7.67
C ASN A 105 6.73 14.31 -7.37
N CYS A 106 6.20 13.65 -8.41
CA CYS A 106 5.47 12.39 -8.24
C CYS A 106 6.35 11.26 -7.72
N ILE A 107 7.64 11.24 -8.09
CA ILE A 107 8.63 10.27 -7.59
C ILE A 107 9.70 11.02 -6.84
N TYR A 108 9.90 10.68 -5.58
CA TYR A 108 10.96 11.25 -4.75
C TYR A 108 11.60 10.19 -3.87
N ILE A 109 12.83 10.45 -3.46
CA ILE A 109 13.67 9.53 -2.70
C ILE A 109 14.10 10.24 -1.43
N ALA A 110 13.92 9.57 -0.29
CA ALA A 110 14.35 10.04 1.01
C ALA A 110 15.32 9.05 1.66
N ASN A 111 16.00 9.49 2.72
CA ASN A 111 16.74 8.62 3.62
C ASN A 111 15.97 8.40 4.94
N SER A 112 16.46 7.48 5.77
CA SER A 112 15.86 7.16 7.06
C SER A 112 15.84 8.31 8.08
N ASN A 113 16.63 9.37 7.86
CA ASN A 113 16.64 10.59 8.68
C ASN A 113 15.56 11.60 8.26
N GLY A 114 14.80 11.32 7.20
CA GLY A 114 13.75 12.20 6.69
C GLY A 114 14.28 13.31 5.78
N GLU A 115 15.45 13.12 5.17
CA GLU A 115 15.99 14.04 4.19
C GLU A 115 15.63 13.55 2.79
N ILE A 116 15.11 14.45 1.95
CA ILE A 116 14.90 14.16 0.53
C ILE A 116 16.25 14.23 -0.16
N VAL A 117 16.67 13.11 -0.75
CA VAL A 117 17.99 12.97 -1.38
C VAL A 117 17.93 13.09 -2.91
N ASP A 118 16.76 12.83 -3.52
CA ASP A 118 16.54 12.98 -4.95
C ASP A 118 15.05 13.16 -5.28
N ILE A 119 14.76 13.83 -6.40
CA ILE A 119 13.40 14.02 -6.92
C ILE A 119 13.44 13.84 -8.43
N TRP A 120 12.60 12.96 -8.96
CA TRP A 120 12.54 12.68 -10.40
C TRP A 120 11.48 13.51 -11.13
N SER A 121 11.44 14.82 -10.84
CA SER A 121 10.44 15.75 -11.41
C SER A 121 10.46 15.84 -12.93
N HIS A 122 11.56 15.48 -13.58
CA HIS A 122 11.65 15.42 -15.04
C HIS A 122 10.73 14.35 -15.66
N TRP A 123 10.23 13.38 -14.85
CA TRP A 123 9.27 12.37 -15.26
C TRP A 123 7.81 12.72 -14.94
N ASP A 124 7.55 13.85 -14.28
CA ASP A 124 6.18 14.23 -13.90
C ASP A 124 5.24 14.35 -15.12
N HIS A 125 5.78 14.69 -16.28
CA HIS A 125 5.03 14.75 -17.54
C HIS A 125 4.39 13.42 -17.96
N LEU A 126 4.89 12.30 -17.45
CA LEU A 126 4.30 10.98 -17.71
C LEU A 126 2.93 10.82 -17.05
N PHE A 127 2.66 11.51 -15.95
CA PHE A 127 1.41 11.41 -15.18
C PHE A 127 0.38 12.46 -15.59
N VAL A 128 0.79 13.49 -16.32
CA VAL A 128 -0.10 14.56 -16.80
C VAL A 128 -1.14 14.02 -17.78
N GLY A 129 -2.41 14.47 -17.60
CA GLY A 129 -3.51 14.12 -18.50
C GLY A 129 -4.23 12.83 -18.17
N THR A 130 -3.90 12.17 -17.08
CA THR A 130 -4.68 11.05 -16.58
C THR A 130 -5.91 11.56 -15.82
N ASN A 131 -7.07 10.98 -16.11
CA ASN A 131 -8.32 11.30 -15.42
C ASN A 131 -8.52 10.33 -14.26
N GLY A 132 -7.96 10.62 -13.09
CA GLY A 132 -8.11 9.77 -11.93
C GLY A 132 -6.93 9.86 -10.96
N PRO A 133 -6.74 8.85 -10.11
CA PRO A 133 -5.71 8.90 -9.07
C PRO A 133 -4.28 8.98 -9.60
N GLY A 134 -3.96 8.41 -10.76
CA GLY A 134 -2.61 8.44 -11.33
C GLY A 134 -1.70 7.33 -10.78
N PRO A 135 -0.42 7.65 -10.47
CA PRO A 135 0.54 6.65 -10.03
C PRO A 135 0.11 5.96 -8.73
N HIS A 136 0.23 4.62 -8.69
CA HIS A 136 -0.36 3.78 -7.65
C HIS A 136 0.66 3.03 -6.81
N ARG A 137 1.65 2.40 -7.46
CA ARG A 137 2.60 1.52 -6.77
C ARG A 137 4.01 1.71 -7.31
N ILE A 138 5.00 1.57 -6.44
CA ILE A 138 6.41 1.54 -6.80
C ILE A 138 7.05 0.26 -6.27
N ARG A 139 7.81 -0.44 -7.11
CA ARG A 139 8.44 -1.71 -6.77
C ARG A 139 9.84 -1.80 -7.39
N MET A 140 10.68 -2.64 -6.82
CA MET A 140 11.90 -3.14 -7.45
C MET A 140 11.85 -4.66 -7.50
N ASN A 141 12.39 -5.23 -8.57
CA ASN A 141 12.54 -6.66 -8.67
C ASN A 141 13.75 -7.11 -7.82
N PRO A 142 13.58 -7.92 -6.78
CA PRO A 142 14.68 -8.35 -5.92
C PRO A 142 15.72 -9.21 -6.66
N TYR A 143 15.33 -9.83 -7.78
CA TYR A 143 16.21 -10.67 -8.63
C TYR A 143 16.92 -9.87 -9.72
N ASP A 144 16.58 -8.58 -9.89
CA ASP A 144 17.20 -7.73 -10.90
C ASP A 144 18.46 -7.06 -10.34
N LYS A 145 19.61 -7.44 -10.87
CA LYS A 145 20.92 -6.86 -10.46
C LYS A 145 21.03 -5.37 -10.74
N GLU A 146 20.30 -4.88 -11.75
CA GLU A 146 20.25 -3.47 -12.11
C GLU A 146 19.30 -2.67 -11.21
N LYS A 147 18.52 -3.37 -10.36
CA LYS A 147 17.55 -2.77 -9.43
C LYS A 147 16.65 -1.73 -10.10
N ARG A 148 16.15 -2.05 -11.28
CA ARG A 148 15.24 -1.17 -12.02
C ARG A 148 13.99 -0.85 -11.22
N VAL A 149 13.55 0.39 -11.34
CA VAL A 149 12.40 0.92 -10.59
C VAL A 149 11.14 0.83 -11.44
N TRP A 150 10.15 0.10 -10.93
CA TRP A 150 8.87 -0.13 -11.58
C TRP A 150 7.82 0.77 -10.96
N VAL A 151 7.17 1.59 -11.76
CA VAL A 151 6.09 2.50 -11.35
C VAL A 151 4.81 2.13 -12.08
N ILE A 152 3.82 1.71 -11.33
CA ILE A 152 2.49 1.37 -11.83
C ILE A 152 1.65 2.63 -11.84
N ASP A 153 1.22 3.08 -13.02
CA ASP A 153 0.25 4.17 -13.18
C ASP A 153 -1.13 3.57 -13.42
N GLU A 154 -1.94 3.59 -12.38
CA GLU A 154 -3.28 3.03 -12.38
C GLU A 154 -4.14 3.62 -13.51
N THR A 155 -4.32 4.93 -13.51
CA THR A 155 -5.21 5.59 -14.46
C THR A 155 -4.56 5.91 -15.81
N GLY A 156 -3.24 5.77 -15.88
CA GLY A 156 -2.50 5.74 -17.13
C GLY A 156 -2.60 4.39 -17.86
N HIS A 157 -3.09 3.35 -17.19
CA HIS A 157 -3.18 1.97 -17.72
C HIS A 157 -1.83 1.38 -18.14
N ILE A 158 -0.75 1.77 -17.45
CA ILE A 158 0.62 1.51 -17.89
C ILE A 158 1.55 1.26 -16.70
N ILE A 159 2.62 0.52 -16.94
CA ILE A 159 3.75 0.39 -16.01
C ILE A 159 4.98 0.98 -16.69
N TYR A 160 5.65 1.89 -15.99
CA TYR A 160 6.94 2.46 -16.38
C TYR A 160 8.07 1.75 -15.66
N VAL A 161 9.16 1.45 -16.36
CA VAL A 161 10.37 0.85 -15.78
C VAL A 161 11.55 1.77 -16.05
N PHE A 162 12.12 2.30 -14.97
CA PHE A 162 13.23 3.25 -15.03
C PHE A 162 14.56 2.58 -14.65
N SER A 163 15.67 3.17 -15.11
CA SER A 163 16.97 2.90 -14.53
C SER A 163 16.99 3.20 -13.02
N ASN A 164 17.83 2.54 -12.25
CA ASN A 164 17.87 2.74 -10.78
C ASN A 164 18.18 4.18 -10.38
N ASP A 165 18.98 4.90 -11.20
CA ASP A 165 19.32 6.31 -10.98
C ASP A 165 18.27 7.29 -11.58
N GLY A 166 17.19 6.77 -12.14
CA GLY A 166 16.07 7.57 -12.67
C GLY A 166 16.34 8.35 -13.94
N LYS A 167 17.50 8.17 -14.59
CA LYS A 167 17.85 8.96 -15.77
C LYS A 167 17.21 8.47 -17.05
N GLU A 168 16.86 7.19 -17.13
CA GLU A 168 16.35 6.57 -18.35
C GLU A 168 15.02 5.86 -18.08
N LEU A 169 14.05 6.04 -18.98
CA LEU A 169 12.87 5.19 -19.10
C LEU A 169 13.23 4.02 -20.01
N LEU A 170 13.38 2.84 -19.42
CA LEU A 170 13.90 1.65 -20.11
C LEU A 170 12.82 0.84 -20.80
N LEU A 171 11.61 0.83 -20.23
CA LEU A 171 10.52 -0.01 -20.71
C LEU A 171 9.17 0.58 -20.31
N THR A 172 8.16 0.33 -21.14
CA THR A 172 6.74 0.52 -20.81
C THR A 172 5.96 -0.77 -21.04
N ILE A 173 5.00 -1.07 -20.16
CA ILE A 173 4.11 -2.23 -20.28
C ILE A 173 2.68 -1.70 -20.29
N GLY A 174 1.92 -2.00 -21.34
CA GLY A 174 0.66 -1.34 -21.67
C GLY A 174 0.86 -0.11 -22.54
N GLU A 175 -0.21 0.62 -22.79
CA GLU A 175 -0.21 1.85 -23.57
C GLU A 175 -0.88 2.98 -22.79
N LYS A 176 -0.20 4.13 -22.69
CA LYS A 176 -0.70 5.25 -21.88
C LYS A 176 -2.08 5.72 -22.32
N ASN A 177 -3.02 5.76 -21.35
CA ASN A 177 -4.41 6.16 -21.51
C ASN A 177 -5.23 5.26 -22.46
N VAL A 178 -4.74 4.05 -22.79
CA VAL A 178 -5.45 3.08 -23.61
C VAL A 178 -5.77 1.84 -22.79
N PRO A 179 -6.94 1.78 -22.13
CA PRO A 179 -7.35 0.58 -21.41
C PRO A 179 -7.70 -0.55 -22.38
N GLY A 180 -7.37 -1.79 -22.02
CA GLY A 180 -7.74 -2.95 -22.79
C GLY A 180 -7.68 -4.26 -21.97
N ASN A 181 -8.22 -5.32 -22.57
CA ASN A 181 -8.26 -6.65 -21.94
C ASN A 181 -7.69 -7.73 -22.88
N ASP A 182 -6.63 -7.40 -23.57
CA ASP A 182 -5.85 -8.33 -24.40
C ASP A 182 -4.52 -8.69 -23.73
N ASN A 183 -3.60 -9.28 -24.50
CA ASN A 183 -2.30 -9.73 -23.99
C ASN A 183 -1.25 -8.60 -23.85
N PHE A 184 -1.59 -7.40 -24.25
CA PHE A 184 -0.70 -6.23 -24.27
C PHE A 184 -1.19 -5.10 -23.37
N HIS A 185 -2.48 -4.71 -23.48
CA HIS A 185 -3.04 -3.60 -22.72
C HIS A 185 -3.40 -4.02 -21.29
N LEU A 186 -3.37 -3.02 -20.41
CA LEU A 186 -3.81 -3.10 -19.02
C LEU A 186 -5.06 -2.26 -18.81
N ASN A 187 -5.77 -2.48 -17.70
CA ASN A 187 -6.91 -1.65 -17.34
C ASN A 187 -6.98 -1.44 -15.82
N LEU A 188 -6.47 -0.29 -15.38
CA LEU A 188 -6.32 0.07 -13.97
C LEU A 188 -5.44 -0.94 -13.20
N PRO A 189 -4.16 -1.16 -13.63
CA PRO A 189 -3.23 -2.03 -12.94
C PRO A 189 -2.92 -1.50 -11.53
N GLN A 190 -2.66 -2.40 -10.58
CA GLN A 190 -2.52 -2.05 -9.17
C GLN A 190 -1.14 -2.41 -8.59
N ASP A 191 -0.57 -3.56 -8.95
CA ASP A 191 0.68 -4.04 -8.36
C ASP A 191 1.43 -4.97 -9.32
N VAL A 192 2.69 -5.27 -8.98
CA VAL A 192 3.52 -6.26 -9.66
C VAL A 192 4.35 -7.05 -8.64
N VAL A 193 4.48 -8.35 -8.85
CA VAL A 193 5.35 -9.23 -8.07
C VAL A 193 6.25 -10.04 -9.02
N PHE A 194 7.46 -10.34 -8.57
CA PHE A 194 8.53 -10.92 -9.39
C PHE A 194 8.89 -12.34 -8.95
N LEU A 195 9.37 -13.15 -9.88
CA LEU A 195 9.83 -14.50 -9.65
C LEU A 195 11.32 -14.64 -10.01
N PRO A 196 12.04 -15.59 -9.37
CA PRO A 196 13.47 -15.80 -9.63
C PRO A 196 13.78 -16.20 -11.07
N ASN A 197 12.85 -16.86 -11.76
CA ASN A 197 13.00 -17.27 -13.16
C ASN A 197 12.85 -16.09 -14.15
N GLY A 198 12.65 -14.86 -13.64
CA GLY A 198 12.47 -13.64 -14.41
C GLY A 198 11.03 -13.38 -14.86
N GLN A 199 10.10 -14.28 -14.62
CA GLN A 199 8.66 -14.01 -14.81
C GLN A 199 8.17 -13.00 -13.76
N TYR A 200 7.09 -12.32 -14.07
CA TYR A 200 6.42 -11.42 -13.14
C TYR A 200 4.91 -11.43 -13.35
N LEU A 201 4.18 -11.19 -12.29
CA LEU A 201 2.73 -11.16 -12.27
C LEU A 201 2.25 -9.74 -12.05
N ILE A 202 1.33 -9.28 -12.88
CA ILE A 202 0.70 -7.97 -12.79
C ILE A 202 -0.71 -8.13 -12.24
N ALA A 203 -1.01 -7.42 -11.16
CA ALA A 203 -2.38 -7.20 -10.70
C ALA A 203 -3.08 -6.23 -11.65
N ASP A 204 -3.67 -6.71 -12.72
CA ASP A 204 -4.47 -5.92 -13.65
C ASP A 204 -5.92 -5.81 -13.11
N GLY A 205 -6.03 -5.11 -11.98
CA GLY A 205 -6.94 -5.39 -10.90
C GLY A 205 -8.31 -4.75 -10.97
N ILE A 206 -8.43 -3.41 -11.11
CA ILE A 206 -9.73 -2.73 -10.99
C ILE A 206 -10.56 -2.88 -12.26
N GLY A 207 -9.95 -2.72 -13.42
CA GLY A 207 -10.65 -2.80 -14.69
C GLY A 207 -10.90 -4.24 -15.12
N ASN A 208 -9.84 -5.02 -15.26
CA ASN A 208 -9.90 -6.37 -15.83
C ASN A 208 -10.11 -7.48 -14.80
N LYS A 209 -9.82 -7.24 -13.52
CA LYS A 209 -9.98 -8.23 -12.44
C LYS A 209 -9.23 -9.53 -12.69
N ARG A 210 -8.02 -9.41 -13.25
CA ARG A 210 -7.15 -10.52 -13.61
C ARG A 210 -5.75 -10.36 -13.05
N ILE A 211 -5.02 -11.45 -13.04
CA ILE A 211 -3.57 -11.48 -12.88
C ILE A 211 -2.98 -11.86 -14.23
N MET A 212 -2.15 -10.99 -14.79
CA MET A 212 -1.43 -11.22 -16.03
C MET A 212 -0.01 -11.68 -15.72
N ILE A 213 0.43 -12.77 -16.33
CA ILE A 213 1.77 -13.33 -16.18
C ILE A 213 2.58 -12.98 -17.42
N LYS A 214 3.75 -12.41 -17.22
CA LYS A 214 4.71 -12.05 -18.27
C LYS A 214 6.01 -12.85 -18.10
N ASN A 215 6.64 -13.19 -19.21
CA ASN A 215 7.96 -13.78 -19.25
C ASN A 215 9.06 -12.74 -19.00
N SER A 216 10.29 -13.18 -18.79
CA SER A 216 11.46 -12.30 -18.59
C SER A 216 11.78 -11.41 -19.79
N ASP A 217 11.35 -11.78 -20.98
CA ASP A 217 11.45 -10.99 -22.22
C ASP A 217 10.24 -10.04 -22.42
N HIS A 218 9.37 -9.93 -21.39
CA HIS A 218 8.15 -9.13 -21.35
C HIS A 218 7.02 -9.61 -22.27
N SER A 219 7.17 -10.75 -22.93
CA SER A 219 6.10 -11.38 -23.70
C SER A 219 4.97 -11.86 -22.76
N PHE A 220 3.75 -11.96 -23.29
CA PHE A 220 2.63 -12.55 -22.56
C PHE A 220 2.89 -14.04 -22.36
N HIS A 221 2.70 -14.54 -21.14
CA HIS A 221 2.77 -15.95 -20.82
C HIS A 221 1.36 -16.54 -20.61
N ALA A 222 0.64 -16.03 -19.65
CA ALA A 222 -0.70 -16.50 -19.28
C ALA A 222 -1.48 -15.44 -18.50
N GLN A 223 -2.73 -15.72 -18.22
CA GLN A 223 -3.52 -14.92 -17.28
C GLN A 223 -4.57 -15.78 -16.59
N PHE A 224 -5.03 -15.33 -15.43
CA PHE A 224 -6.20 -15.89 -14.76
C PHE A 224 -6.93 -14.80 -13.99
N GLY A 225 -8.20 -15.07 -13.70
CA GLY A 225 -9.05 -14.16 -12.98
C GLY A 225 -10.11 -13.52 -13.86
N GLU A 226 -11.24 -13.27 -13.26
CA GLU A 226 -12.41 -12.59 -13.82
C GLU A 226 -13.23 -11.94 -12.70
N ALA A 227 -14.26 -11.19 -13.05
CA ALA A 227 -15.13 -10.54 -12.07
C ALA A 227 -15.97 -11.55 -11.29
N GLY A 228 -16.03 -11.42 -9.97
CA GLY A 228 -16.87 -12.23 -9.10
C GLY A 228 -16.31 -12.49 -7.71
N LYS A 229 -16.79 -13.58 -7.06
CA LYS A 229 -16.43 -13.95 -5.69
C LYS A 229 -15.96 -15.39 -5.53
N LEU A 230 -16.04 -16.21 -6.59
CA LEU A 230 -15.61 -17.60 -6.56
C LEU A 230 -14.07 -17.71 -6.58
N PRO A 231 -13.48 -18.90 -6.39
CA PRO A 231 -12.08 -19.13 -6.72
C PRO A 231 -11.76 -18.59 -8.12
N HIS A 232 -10.61 -17.93 -8.27
CA HIS A 232 -10.20 -17.24 -9.49
C HIS A 232 -11.11 -16.07 -9.94
N GLN A 233 -12.04 -15.61 -9.10
CA GLN A 233 -12.84 -14.42 -9.36
C GLN A 233 -12.52 -13.33 -8.34
N TYR A 234 -12.52 -12.08 -8.78
CA TYR A 234 -12.11 -10.93 -7.97
C TYR A 234 -13.10 -9.77 -8.10
N GLY A 235 -13.24 -9.03 -7.00
CA GLY A 235 -13.83 -7.69 -7.02
C GLY A 235 -12.80 -6.66 -7.49
N SER A 236 -11.55 -6.79 -7.00
CA SER A 236 -10.39 -6.01 -7.43
C SER A 236 -9.10 -6.65 -6.93
N VAL A 237 -8.21 -7.09 -7.81
CA VAL A 237 -6.85 -7.52 -7.44
C VAL A 237 -6.03 -6.28 -7.12
N HIS A 238 -5.71 -6.04 -5.84
CA HIS A 238 -5.07 -4.81 -5.40
C HIS A 238 -3.58 -4.95 -5.06
N SER A 239 -3.19 -6.04 -4.42
CA SER A 239 -1.79 -6.31 -4.11
C SER A 239 -1.48 -7.79 -4.22
N LEU A 240 -0.22 -8.10 -4.51
CA LEU A 240 0.30 -9.44 -4.71
C LEU A 240 1.55 -9.65 -3.86
N ALA A 241 1.69 -10.83 -3.26
CA ALA A 241 2.93 -11.25 -2.62
C ALA A 241 3.18 -12.75 -2.80
N PHE A 242 4.44 -13.13 -2.95
CA PHE A 242 4.86 -14.51 -2.80
C PHE A 242 5.32 -14.77 -1.38
N GLY A 243 5.08 -15.99 -0.93
CA GLY A 243 5.53 -16.48 0.35
C GLY A 243 6.18 -17.85 0.26
N PRO A 244 6.58 -18.41 1.41
CA PRO A 244 7.14 -19.75 1.50
C PRO A 244 6.24 -20.80 0.85
N ASN A 245 6.83 -21.94 0.48
CA ASN A 245 6.12 -23.07 -0.13
C ASN A 245 5.42 -22.70 -1.47
N GLN A 246 5.99 -21.77 -2.24
CA GLN A 246 5.47 -21.37 -3.54
C GLN A 246 4.02 -20.86 -3.50
N LYS A 247 3.63 -20.21 -2.40
CA LYS A 247 2.29 -19.61 -2.28
C LYS A 247 2.25 -18.19 -2.82
N LEU A 248 1.26 -17.93 -3.66
CA LEU A 248 0.87 -16.60 -4.09
C LEU A 248 -0.32 -16.14 -3.26
N TYR A 249 -0.18 -14.99 -2.64
CA TYR A 249 -1.23 -14.30 -1.89
C TYR A 249 -1.77 -13.14 -2.72
N VAL A 250 -3.08 -13.08 -2.87
CA VAL A 250 -3.78 -12.11 -3.72
C VAL A 250 -4.78 -11.34 -2.87
N VAL A 251 -4.55 -10.06 -2.69
CA VAL A 251 -5.48 -9.16 -1.99
C VAL A 251 -6.63 -8.78 -2.92
N ASP A 252 -7.83 -9.20 -2.57
CA ASP A 252 -9.08 -8.79 -3.23
C ASP A 252 -9.76 -7.69 -2.40
N ARG A 253 -9.40 -6.44 -2.68
CA ARG A 253 -9.84 -5.27 -1.91
C ARG A 253 -11.36 -5.14 -1.83
N ILE A 254 -12.06 -5.31 -2.93
CA ILE A 254 -13.51 -5.07 -3.02
C ILE A 254 -14.30 -6.20 -2.36
N ASN A 255 -13.85 -7.44 -2.53
CA ASN A 255 -14.49 -8.57 -1.85
C ASN A 255 -14.09 -8.68 -0.38
N LYS A 256 -13.05 -7.92 0.06
CA LYS A 256 -12.47 -7.94 1.41
C LYS A 256 -11.89 -9.30 1.78
N ASP A 257 -11.25 -9.92 0.80
CA ASP A 257 -10.73 -11.28 0.86
C ASP A 257 -9.23 -11.30 0.58
N LEU A 258 -8.55 -12.33 1.08
CA LEU A 258 -7.23 -12.75 0.64
C LEU A 258 -7.35 -14.13 0.02
N LYS A 259 -7.02 -14.28 -1.26
CA LYS A 259 -6.98 -15.57 -1.95
C LYS A 259 -5.58 -16.12 -1.98
N VAL A 260 -5.45 -17.40 -1.70
CA VAL A 260 -4.17 -18.12 -1.64
C VAL A 260 -4.13 -19.16 -2.75
N TYR A 261 -3.06 -19.12 -3.51
CA TYR A 261 -2.77 -20.09 -4.58
C TYR A 261 -1.44 -20.77 -4.31
N HIS A 262 -1.30 -22.00 -4.81
CA HIS A 262 -0.04 -22.71 -4.84
C HIS A 262 0.49 -22.71 -6.28
N GLN A 263 1.76 -22.29 -6.46
CA GLN A 263 2.41 -22.39 -7.75
C GLN A 263 2.72 -23.86 -8.04
N ILE A 264 2.19 -24.37 -9.12
CA ILE A 264 2.45 -25.73 -9.61
C ILE A 264 3.37 -25.69 -10.82
N ALA A 265 4.04 -26.80 -11.12
CA ALA A 265 4.81 -26.93 -12.34
C ALA A 265 3.94 -26.68 -13.57
N GLU A 266 4.55 -26.17 -14.65
CA GLU A 266 3.84 -25.92 -15.91
C GLU A 266 2.99 -27.12 -16.29
N SER A 267 1.69 -26.90 -16.35
CA SER A 267 0.78 -27.90 -16.91
C SER A 267 0.67 -27.66 -18.41
N ASP A 268 0.58 -28.72 -19.19
CA ASP A 268 0.36 -28.68 -20.64
C ASP A 268 -0.99 -28.07 -21.03
N SER A 269 -1.75 -27.54 -20.07
CA SER A 269 -3.05 -26.92 -20.28
C SER A 269 -2.93 -25.41 -20.36
N PRO A 270 -3.13 -24.79 -21.53
CA PRO A 270 -3.13 -23.34 -21.67
C PRO A 270 -4.32 -22.64 -20.98
N SER A 271 -5.27 -23.38 -20.44
CA SER A 271 -6.47 -22.84 -19.81
C SER A 271 -6.34 -22.55 -18.30
N TYR A 272 -5.30 -23.08 -17.67
CA TYR A 272 -5.02 -22.82 -16.25
C TYR A 272 -3.54 -22.49 -16.12
N PRO A 273 -3.22 -21.25 -15.75
CA PRO A 273 -1.87 -20.89 -15.39
C PRO A 273 -1.43 -21.74 -14.19
N ASN A 274 -0.14 -21.85 -14.00
CA ASN A 274 0.55 -22.66 -13.01
C ASN A 274 0.20 -22.33 -11.54
N TYR A 275 -1.07 -21.97 -11.26
CA TYR A 275 -1.55 -21.56 -9.95
C TYR A 275 -2.82 -22.30 -9.58
N GLU A 276 -2.71 -23.24 -8.64
CA GLU A 276 -3.83 -23.96 -8.07
C GLU A 276 -4.42 -23.18 -6.87
N TYR A 277 -5.74 -22.99 -6.87
CA TYR A 277 -6.42 -22.37 -5.75
C TYR A 277 -6.34 -23.24 -4.49
N VAL A 278 -5.96 -22.64 -3.36
CA VAL A 278 -5.86 -23.29 -2.06
C VAL A 278 -7.01 -22.91 -1.17
N THR A 279 -7.21 -21.62 -0.92
CA THR A 279 -8.24 -21.13 0.02
C THR A 279 -8.52 -19.64 -0.17
N THR A 280 -9.57 -19.16 0.47
CA THR A 280 -9.88 -17.74 0.63
C THR A 280 -10.07 -17.42 2.11
N TRP A 281 -9.34 -16.43 2.59
CA TRP A 281 -9.61 -15.83 3.91
C TRP A 281 -10.58 -14.69 3.71
N GLN A 282 -11.72 -14.75 4.38
CA GLN A 282 -12.85 -13.84 4.19
C GLN A 282 -12.96 -12.83 5.32
N ASP A 283 -13.72 -11.76 5.08
CA ASP A 283 -14.08 -10.75 6.09
C ASP A 283 -12.88 -10.04 6.74
N LEU A 284 -11.82 -9.83 5.95
CA LEU A 284 -10.58 -9.19 6.44
C LEU A 284 -10.67 -7.67 6.56
N GLY A 285 -11.75 -7.03 6.06
CA GLY A 285 -11.86 -5.59 5.92
C GLY A 285 -11.29 -5.07 4.59
N LEU A 286 -11.13 -3.76 4.46
CA LEU A 286 -10.53 -3.15 3.26
C LEU A 286 -9.00 -3.24 3.34
N ILE A 287 -8.46 -4.27 2.74
CA ILE A 287 -7.01 -4.52 2.67
C ILE A 287 -6.44 -3.83 1.44
N LEU A 288 -5.28 -3.19 1.60
CA LEU A 288 -4.60 -2.44 0.53
C LEU A 288 -3.23 -2.99 0.17
N ASP A 289 -2.45 -3.41 1.15
CA ASP A 289 -1.11 -3.95 0.90
C ASP A 289 -0.83 -5.17 1.76
N ILE A 290 0.15 -5.96 1.34
CA ILE A 290 0.58 -7.19 1.99
C ILE A 290 2.10 -7.29 1.99
N ILE A 291 2.67 -7.65 3.14
CA ILE A 291 4.04 -8.15 3.25
C ILE A 291 3.96 -9.59 3.76
N VAL A 292 4.61 -10.51 3.06
CA VAL A 292 4.76 -11.90 3.49
C VAL A 292 6.20 -12.10 3.94
N ASN A 293 6.39 -12.63 5.14
CA ASN A 293 7.68 -12.98 5.73
C ASN A 293 7.89 -14.51 5.67
N GLU A 294 8.94 -15.01 6.31
CA GLU A 294 9.21 -16.45 6.34
C GLU A 294 8.16 -17.25 7.12
N ASP A 295 7.56 -16.69 8.15
CA ASP A 295 6.68 -17.37 9.11
C ASP A 295 5.25 -16.79 9.17
N SER A 296 5.02 -15.61 8.61
CA SER A 296 3.78 -14.88 8.80
C SER A 296 3.54 -13.91 7.64
N LEU A 297 2.41 -13.23 7.68
CA LEU A 297 2.13 -12.11 6.79
C LEU A 297 1.45 -10.97 7.53
N TRP A 298 1.67 -9.76 7.02
CA TRP A 298 1.07 -8.54 7.49
C TRP A 298 0.19 -7.93 6.41
N LEU A 299 -0.99 -7.47 6.82
CA LEU A 299 -1.96 -6.79 5.98
C LEU A 299 -2.18 -5.37 6.48
N THR A 300 -2.20 -4.40 5.58
CA THR A 300 -2.72 -3.07 5.89
C THR A 300 -4.24 -3.08 5.74
N GLU A 301 -4.95 -2.63 6.74
CA GLU A 301 -6.39 -2.42 6.69
C GLU A 301 -6.71 -0.93 6.77
N THR A 302 -7.73 -0.49 6.08
CA THR A 302 -8.30 0.85 6.22
C THR A 302 -9.74 0.78 6.70
N ASN A 303 -10.16 1.81 7.41
CA ASN A 303 -11.51 1.99 7.95
C ASN A 303 -11.96 0.89 8.96
N PRO A 304 -11.37 0.83 10.16
CA PRO A 304 -10.31 1.70 10.68
C PRO A 304 -8.92 1.29 10.17
N PRO A 305 -7.95 2.22 10.16
CA PRO A 305 -6.58 1.92 9.76
C PRO A 305 -5.87 1.04 10.79
N ARG A 306 -5.32 -0.08 10.33
CA ARG A 306 -4.64 -1.10 11.16
C ARG A 306 -3.56 -1.82 10.39
N LEU A 307 -2.62 -2.39 11.14
CA LEU A 307 -1.73 -3.45 10.67
C LEU A 307 -2.14 -4.76 11.35
N LYS A 308 -2.37 -5.81 10.57
CA LYS A 308 -2.80 -7.11 11.08
C LYS A 308 -1.82 -8.20 10.70
N LYS A 309 -1.32 -8.95 11.68
CA LYS A 309 -0.45 -10.12 11.48
C LYS A 309 -1.28 -11.40 11.47
N TYR A 310 -1.03 -12.25 10.48
CA TYR A 310 -1.65 -13.56 10.34
C TYR A 310 -0.61 -14.66 10.20
N ASP A 311 -0.92 -15.85 10.68
CA ASP A 311 -0.19 -17.07 10.30
C ASP A 311 -0.61 -17.52 8.87
N PHE A 312 0.10 -18.53 8.34
CA PHE A 312 -0.20 -19.08 7.02
C PHE A 312 -1.46 -19.96 6.95
N ASN A 313 -2.18 -20.14 8.05
CA ASN A 313 -3.49 -20.77 8.12
C ASN A 313 -4.63 -19.76 8.13
N GLY A 314 -4.31 -18.46 8.18
CA GLY A 314 -5.29 -17.37 8.23
C GLY A 314 -5.75 -17.03 9.65
N GLN A 315 -5.03 -17.49 10.67
CA GLN A 315 -5.31 -17.11 12.06
C GLN A 315 -4.69 -15.74 12.34
N LEU A 316 -5.49 -14.79 12.83
CA LEU A 316 -5.02 -13.50 13.30
C LEU A 316 -4.13 -13.70 14.55
N ILE A 317 -2.89 -13.19 14.49
CA ILE A 317 -1.90 -13.29 15.57
C ILE A 317 -1.82 -11.97 16.34
N ASN A 318 -1.77 -10.84 15.63
CA ASN A 318 -1.58 -9.53 16.21
C ASN A 318 -2.31 -8.44 15.43
N THR A 319 -2.64 -7.35 16.09
CA THR A 319 -3.21 -6.14 15.47
C THR A 319 -2.53 -4.91 16.07
N ILE A 320 -2.03 -4.04 15.23
CA ILE A 320 -1.53 -2.72 15.61
C ILE A 320 -2.59 -1.70 15.15
N GLU A 321 -3.26 -1.08 16.13
CA GLU A 321 -4.22 -0.01 15.87
C GLU A 321 -3.47 1.27 15.54
N LEU A 322 -3.91 1.98 14.50
CA LEU A 322 -3.32 3.25 14.11
C LEU A 322 -4.19 4.42 14.59
N PRO A 323 -3.62 5.55 15.00
CA PRO A 323 -4.39 6.71 15.44
C PRO A 323 -5.37 7.18 14.36
N VAL A 324 -6.63 7.39 14.73
CA VAL A 324 -7.69 7.90 13.85
C VAL A 324 -8.05 9.37 14.12
N ALA A 325 -7.35 10.00 15.06
CA ALA A 325 -7.54 11.41 15.44
C ALA A 325 -6.23 12.01 15.95
N GLY A 326 -6.19 13.34 16.09
CA GLY A 326 -4.99 14.06 16.50
C GLY A 326 -4.03 14.30 15.34
N GLN A 327 -2.81 14.71 15.66
CA GLN A 327 -1.83 15.09 14.64
C GLN A 327 -1.27 13.88 13.87
N ASN A 328 -1.23 12.70 14.51
CA ASN A 328 -0.70 11.45 13.92
C ASN A 328 -1.78 10.54 13.33
N PHE A 329 -2.97 11.06 13.05
CA PHE A 329 -4.05 10.23 12.51
C PHE A 329 -3.72 9.64 11.15
N TRP A 330 -4.35 8.49 10.87
CA TRP A 330 -4.30 7.76 9.61
C TRP A 330 -5.69 7.66 9.02
N ILE A 331 -5.78 7.61 7.70
CA ILE A 331 -7.01 7.31 6.99
C ILE A 331 -6.87 6.03 6.17
N GLU A 332 -5.84 5.98 5.33
CA GLU A 332 -5.67 4.91 4.36
C GLU A 332 -4.20 4.53 4.24
N MET A 333 -3.73 3.63 5.11
CA MET A 333 -2.39 3.06 4.96
C MET A 333 -2.34 2.22 3.68
N HIS A 334 -1.78 2.83 2.62
CA HIS A 334 -1.92 2.32 1.27
C HIS A 334 -0.78 1.40 0.83
N SER A 335 0.44 1.71 1.22
CA SER A 335 1.63 0.91 0.90
C SER A 335 2.60 0.91 2.06
N ILE A 336 3.30 -0.20 2.26
CA ILE A 336 4.28 -0.39 3.32
C ILE A 336 5.56 -1.02 2.79
N SER A 337 6.69 -0.68 3.42
CA SER A 337 8.01 -1.27 3.15
C SER A 337 8.90 -1.14 4.39
N VAL A 338 9.88 -2.03 4.56
CA VAL A 338 10.70 -2.14 5.78
C VAL A 338 12.17 -2.08 5.44
N ASP A 339 12.95 -1.35 6.24
CA ASP A 339 14.41 -1.33 6.10
C ASP A 339 15.11 -2.42 6.93
N GLU A 340 16.43 -2.49 6.82
CA GLU A 340 17.27 -3.46 7.52
C GLU A 340 17.29 -3.29 9.05
N ASN A 341 16.84 -2.15 9.56
CA ASN A 341 16.74 -1.86 10.99
C ASN A 341 15.32 -2.12 11.54
N GLY A 342 14.40 -2.60 10.70
CA GLY A 342 13.00 -2.84 11.05
C GLY A 342 12.13 -1.58 11.08
N ASN A 343 12.64 -0.42 10.63
CA ASN A 343 11.78 0.74 10.47
C ASN A 343 10.77 0.48 9.37
N LEU A 344 9.51 0.70 9.68
CA LEU A 344 8.40 0.59 8.72
C LEU A 344 8.17 1.96 8.07
N TYR A 345 8.23 1.99 6.77
CA TYR A 345 7.84 3.14 5.96
C TYR A 345 6.49 2.86 5.34
N ALA A 346 5.60 3.83 5.44
CA ALA A 346 4.24 3.68 4.96
C ALA A 346 3.76 4.94 4.26
N THR A 347 2.78 4.78 3.41
CA THR A 347 2.11 5.88 2.72
C THR A 347 0.65 5.96 3.12
N ASP A 348 0.16 7.17 3.32
CA ASP A 348 -1.26 7.43 3.49
C ASP A 348 -1.79 8.12 2.23
N ASN A 349 -2.63 7.41 1.51
CA ASN A 349 -3.15 7.89 0.24
C ASN A 349 -4.19 9.01 0.41
N GLN A 350 -4.91 9.02 1.52
CA GLN A 350 -5.95 10.01 1.82
C GLN A 350 -5.44 11.13 2.72
N ALA A 351 -4.63 10.83 3.74
CA ALA A 351 -3.99 11.84 4.57
C ALA A 351 -2.87 12.58 3.83
N GLY A 352 -2.36 12.01 2.74
CA GLY A 352 -1.46 12.70 1.82
C GLY A 352 -0.07 12.95 2.37
N ARG A 353 0.54 11.97 3.05
CA ARG A 353 1.93 12.08 3.51
C ARG A 353 2.64 10.73 3.64
N PRO A 354 3.97 10.71 3.46
CA PRO A 354 4.78 9.56 3.83
C PRO A 354 4.93 9.50 5.36
N ARG A 355 5.11 8.29 5.87
CA ARG A 355 5.20 8.00 7.29
C ARG A 355 6.38 7.08 7.59
N LYS A 356 6.92 7.22 8.80
CA LYS A 356 7.90 6.29 9.37
C LYS A 356 7.42 5.84 10.75
N LEU A 357 7.51 4.54 11.01
CA LEU A 357 7.30 3.95 12.33
C LEU A 357 8.60 3.27 12.72
N THR A 358 9.11 3.65 13.89
CA THR A 358 10.37 3.11 14.42
C THR A 358 10.07 2.07 15.48
N PRO A 359 10.72 0.89 15.46
CA PRO A 359 10.56 -0.08 16.53
C PRO A 359 10.88 0.51 17.89
N VAL A 360 10.05 0.20 18.89
CA VAL A 360 10.34 0.54 20.29
C VAL A 360 11.59 -0.21 20.74
N GLU A 361 12.45 0.43 21.56
CA GLU A 361 13.62 -0.24 22.12
C GLU A 361 13.19 -1.44 22.97
N GLY A 362 13.68 -2.62 22.62
CA GLY A 362 13.31 -3.88 23.30
C GLY A 362 11.97 -4.47 22.86
N ALA A 363 11.35 -3.96 21.81
CA ALA A 363 10.15 -4.56 21.24
C ALA A 363 10.36 -6.04 20.90
N ASN A 364 9.34 -6.85 21.14
CA ASN A 364 9.37 -8.24 20.71
C ASN A 364 9.47 -8.32 19.17
N PRO A 365 10.53 -8.94 18.60
CA PRO A 365 10.67 -9.08 17.14
C PRO A 365 9.45 -9.72 16.48
N ASP A 366 8.73 -10.60 17.17
CA ASP A 366 7.52 -11.24 16.64
C ASP A 366 6.38 -10.26 16.42
N ASN A 367 6.41 -9.09 17.06
CA ASN A 367 5.43 -8.03 16.89
C ASN A 367 5.85 -6.99 15.82
N LEU A 368 7.01 -7.16 15.20
CA LEU A 368 7.53 -6.25 14.18
C LEU A 368 7.34 -6.85 12.79
N ILE A 369 7.17 -5.97 11.81
CA ILE A 369 7.15 -6.35 10.40
C ILE A 369 8.60 -6.57 9.96
N GLN A 370 8.89 -7.78 9.51
CA GLN A 370 10.19 -8.14 8.96
C GLN A 370 10.22 -7.88 7.45
N ARG A 371 11.40 -8.00 6.83
CA ARG A 371 11.56 -7.90 5.39
C ARG A 371 10.68 -8.90 4.65
N PRO A 372 10.21 -8.54 3.44
CA PRO A 372 9.49 -9.49 2.60
C PRO A 372 10.30 -10.75 2.34
N TYR A 373 9.60 -11.87 2.26
CA TYR A 373 10.15 -13.14 1.81
C TYR A 373 10.62 -13.02 0.36
N GLU A 374 11.82 -13.49 0.09
CA GLU A 374 12.36 -13.61 -1.26
C GLU A 374 12.53 -15.11 -1.57
N ILE A 375 12.09 -15.54 -2.74
CA ILE A 375 12.25 -16.92 -3.18
C ILE A 375 13.74 -17.14 -3.51
N GLU A 376 14.38 -18.12 -2.89
CA GLU A 376 15.78 -18.50 -3.14
C GLU A 376 15.96 -19.20 -4.51
#